data_6233aed917934b3384c33a08acd13105
#
_entry.id   6233aed917934b3384c33a08acd13105
#
_cell.length_a   1.000
_cell.length_b   1.000
_cell.length_c   1.000
_cell.angle_alpha   90.00
_cell.angle_beta   90.00
_cell.angle_gamma   90.00
#
_symmetry.space_group_name_H-M   'P 1'
#
loop_
_entity.id
_entity.type
_entity.pdbx_description
1 polymer ?
#
loop_
_entity_poly.entity_id
_entity_poly.type
_entity_poly.pdbx_seq_one_letter_code
_entity_poly.pdbx_strand_id
1 'polypeptide(L)'
;MDRALTSSSRPEVIDIIVVAYRNDIFLLELQARSISLYFPQERIGNIYICVNDEDHYCTDINLDWWGENKTKVKIIARSNFGSDPSLDGWRSQQLYKLLLANQAQSKWSLCLDSKTCFVQKLDWNSLFDQLGRVNFKHLPTINAFLSAQYFIEEYFQISCPHVLGPGGVPFMFHTTTVNFMVSEIPDFFNFFCQNVKSPNE
;
A
#
# COMPACT_ATOMS: atom_id res chain seq x y z
N MET A 1 6.93 -30.20 15.01
CA MET A 1 7.72 -29.06 15.53
C MET A 1 6.76 -27.90 15.70
N ASP A 2 6.18 -27.78 16.89
CA ASP A 2 5.26 -26.68 17.24
C ASP A 2 6.07 -25.40 17.39
N ARG A 3 6.05 -24.55 16.36
CA ARG A 3 6.45 -23.16 16.55
C ARG A 3 5.40 -22.51 17.44
N ALA A 4 5.75 -22.28 18.69
CA ALA A 4 4.98 -21.42 19.57
C ALA A 4 4.66 -20.12 18.82
N LEU A 5 3.40 -19.91 18.52
CA LEU A 5 2.88 -18.64 18.03
C LEU A 5 3.12 -17.64 19.16
N THR A 6 4.22 -16.88 19.03
CA THR A 6 4.47 -15.74 19.90
C THR A 6 3.23 -14.86 19.86
N SER A 7 2.69 -14.50 21.01
CA SER A 7 1.52 -13.64 21.13
C SER A 7 1.73 -12.37 20.34
N SER A 8 1.13 -12.31 19.16
CA SER A 8 1.19 -11.14 18.30
C SER A 8 0.30 -10.07 18.93
N SER A 9 0.89 -9.20 19.73
CA SER A 9 0.19 -8.00 20.18
C SER A 9 -0.18 -7.13 18.99
N ARG A 10 -1.28 -6.37 19.09
CA ARG A 10 -1.65 -5.36 18.10
C ARG A 10 -0.46 -4.44 17.84
N PRO A 11 -0.22 -4.03 16.58
CA PRO A 11 0.87 -3.12 16.28
C PRO A 11 0.66 -1.78 17.00
N GLU A 12 1.74 -1.19 17.47
CA GLU A 12 1.68 0.15 18.09
C GLU A 12 1.51 1.24 17.06
N VAL A 13 2.18 1.10 15.91
CA VAL A 13 2.14 2.04 14.79
C VAL A 13 2.01 1.31 13.46
N ILE A 14 1.52 2.03 12.46
CA ILE A 14 1.54 1.61 11.05
C ILE A 14 2.15 2.72 10.20
N ASP A 15 2.70 2.35 9.06
CA ASP A 15 3.07 3.29 8.03
C ASP A 15 1.87 3.55 7.11
N ILE A 16 1.85 4.70 6.46
CA ILE A 16 0.86 5.04 5.44
C ILE A 16 1.59 5.14 4.10
N ILE A 17 1.04 4.56 3.06
CA ILE A 17 1.59 4.66 1.71
C ILE A 17 0.55 5.23 0.76
N VAL A 18 0.98 6.16 -0.08
CA VAL A 18 0.14 6.84 -1.05
C VAL A 18 0.87 6.93 -2.39
N VAL A 19 0.19 6.56 -3.47
CA VAL A 19 0.64 6.85 -4.83
C VAL A 19 -0.31 7.87 -5.42
N ALA A 20 0.21 9.04 -5.79
CA ALA A 20 -0.55 10.12 -6.37
C ALA A 20 -0.15 10.32 -7.84
N TYR A 21 -1.09 10.77 -8.66
CA TYR A 21 -0.81 11.27 -10.00
C TYR A 21 -0.77 12.81 -9.98
N ARG A 22 -0.03 13.46 -10.88
CA ARG A 22 0.11 14.93 -10.90
C ARG A 22 -1.22 15.68 -10.75
N ASN A 23 -2.24 15.21 -11.46
CA ASN A 23 -3.56 15.85 -11.42
C ASN A 23 -4.31 15.65 -10.09
N ASP A 24 -3.83 14.75 -9.23
CA ASP A 24 -4.44 14.42 -7.95
C ASP A 24 -3.65 15.00 -6.75
N ILE A 25 -2.53 15.72 -7.00
CA ILE A 25 -1.68 16.27 -5.92
C ILE A 25 -2.48 17.20 -5.00
N PHE A 26 -3.39 18.00 -5.55
CA PHE A 26 -4.25 18.87 -4.73
C PHE A 26 -5.18 18.09 -3.77
N LEU A 27 -5.49 16.83 -4.09
CA LEU A 27 -6.28 15.96 -3.21
C LEU A 27 -5.47 15.47 -2.02
N LEU A 28 -4.13 15.45 -2.12
CA LEU A 28 -3.26 15.11 -0.99
C LEU A 28 -3.41 16.12 0.15
N GLU A 29 -3.72 17.38 -0.12
CA GLU A 29 -4.00 18.36 0.93
C GLU A 29 -5.22 17.94 1.77
N LEU A 30 -6.31 17.56 1.10
CA LEU A 30 -7.52 17.09 1.79
C LEU A 30 -7.25 15.80 2.57
N GLN A 31 -6.52 14.86 1.96
CA GLN A 31 -6.12 13.62 2.61
C GLN A 31 -5.25 13.89 3.84
N ALA A 32 -4.21 14.73 3.71
CA ALA A 32 -3.30 15.09 4.80
C ALA A 32 -4.04 15.73 5.98
N ARG A 33 -4.93 16.68 5.69
CA ARG A 33 -5.79 17.31 6.71
C ARG A 33 -6.71 16.29 7.38
N SER A 34 -7.29 15.37 6.61
CA SER A 34 -8.15 14.31 7.16
C SER A 34 -7.38 13.33 8.05
N ILE A 35 -6.16 12.99 7.68
CA ILE A 35 -5.26 12.18 8.51
C ILE A 35 -4.95 12.92 9.81
N SER A 36 -4.60 14.19 9.73
CA SER A 36 -4.30 15.01 10.91
C SER A 36 -5.49 15.15 11.88
N LEU A 37 -6.73 15.18 11.36
CA LEU A 37 -7.93 15.35 12.18
C LEU A 37 -8.49 14.05 12.74
N TYR A 38 -8.38 12.95 11.99
CA TYR A 38 -9.17 11.76 12.26
C TYR A 38 -8.33 10.51 12.52
N PHE A 39 -7.04 10.51 12.15
CA PHE A 39 -6.15 9.38 12.45
C PHE A 39 -5.43 9.63 13.78
N PRO A 40 -5.31 8.61 14.67
CA PRO A 40 -4.54 8.76 15.90
C PRO A 40 -3.06 9.03 15.60
N GLN A 41 -2.58 10.22 15.93
CA GLN A 41 -1.26 10.72 15.53
C GLN A 41 -0.11 9.84 16.06
N GLU A 42 -0.27 9.31 17.27
CA GLU A 42 0.69 8.41 17.92
C GLU A 42 0.76 7.03 17.26
N ARG A 43 -0.20 6.73 16.37
CA ARG A 43 -0.28 5.46 15.64
C ARG A 43 0.33 5.53 14.24
N ILE A 44 0.79 6.69 13.82
CA ILE A 44 1.45 6.89 12.53
C ILE A 44 2.97 6.75 12.71
N GLY A 45 3.57 5.78 11.99
CA GLY A 45 5.01 5.67 11.82
C GLY A 45 5.52 6.68 10.79
N ASN A 46 5.63 6.26 9.54
CA ASN A 46 5.98 7.13 8.42
C ASN A 46 4.82 7.25 7.42
N ILE A 47 4.85 8.30 6.62
CA ILE A 47 3.94 8.51 5.50
C ILE A 47 4.78 8.58 4.23
N TYR A 48 4.70 7.54 3.40
CA TYR A 48 5.44 7.44 2.15
C TYR A 48 4.55 7.87 0.99
N ILE A 49 5.03 8.80 0.17
CA ILE A 49 4.29 9.34 -0.96
C ILE A 49 5.16 9.20 -2.21
N CYS A 50 4.61 8.59 -3.25
CA CYS A 50 5.21 8.56 -4.57
C CYS A 50 4.30 9.30 -5.56
N VAL A 51 4.86 10.22 -6.33
CA VAL A 51 4.17 10.83 -7.45
C VAL A 51 4.44 9.95 -8.68
N ASN A 52 3.38 9.33 -9.19
CA ASN A 52 3.43 8.48 -10.39
C ASN A 52 3.43 9.33 -11.65
N ASP A 53 4.41 10.22 -11.76
CA ASP A 53 4.62 11.12 -12.88
C ASP A 53 6.09 11.59 -12.88
N GLU A 54 6.42 12.65 -13.61
CA GLU A 54 7.76 13.25 -13.62
C GLU A 54 8.16 13.74 -12.23
N ASP A 55 9.43 13.54 -11.87
CA ASP A 55 9.93 13.76 -10.51
C ASP A 55 9.77 15.19 -10.01
N HIS A 56 9.73 16.18 -10.93
CA HIS A 56 9.58 17.58 -10.53
C HIS A 56 8.24 17.84 -9.82
N TYR A 57 7.19 17.05 -10.08
CA TYR A 57 5.92 17.18 -9.37
C TYR A 57 6.00 16.82 -7.88
N CYS A 58 7.08 16.18 -7.44
CA CYS A 58 7.32 15.97 -6.01
C CYS A 58 7.47 17.29 -5.24
N THR A 59 7.93 18.37 -5.92
CA THR A 59 8.08 19.71 -5.31
C THR A 59 6.75 20.43 -5.09
N ASP A 60 5.66 19.98 -5.72
CA ASP A 60 4.33 20.55 -5.56
C ASP A 60 3.66 20.09 -4.26
N ILE A 61 4.24 19.11 -3.57
CA ILE A 61 3.71 18.60 -2.32
C ILE A 61 4.19 19.47 -1.17
N ASN A 62 3.26 20.18 -0.55
CA ASN A 62 3.55 21.00 0.62
C ASN A 62 3.47 20.19 1.90
N LEU A 63 4.59 20.00 2.59
CA LEU A 63 4.67 19.22 3.83
C LEU A 63 3.81 19.80 4.97
N ASP A 64 3.51 21.09 4.96
CA ASP A 64 2.69 21.72 6.00
C ASP A 64 1.23 21.23 5.98
N TRP A 65 0.76 20.60 4.90
CA TRP A 65 -0.56 19.97 4.86
C TRP A 65 -0.74 18.90 5.94
N TRP A 66 0.36 18.22 6.34
CA TRP A 66 0.35 17.14 7.34
C TRP A 66 0.47 17.65 8.79
N GLY A 67 0.57 18.97 9.02
CA GLY A 67 0.67 19.52 10.38
C GLY A 67 1.79 18.88 11.20
N GLU A 68 1.46 18.32 12.35
CA GLU A 68 2.43 17.65 13.24
C GLU A 68 3.09 16.41 12.62
N ASN A 69 2.45 15.79 11.63
CA ASN A 69 3.02 14.63 10.94
C ASN A 69 4.04 14.99 9.85
N LYS A 70 4.29 16.28 9.57
CA LYS A 70 5.19 16.68 8.48
C LYS A 70 6.58 16.04 8.54
N THR A 71 7.11 15.81 9.74
CA THR A 71 8.42 15.15 9.93
C THR A 71 8.41 13.65 9.63
N LYS A 72 7.22 13.04 9.55
CA LYS A 72 7.02 11.63 9.21
C LYS A 72 6.85 11.41 7.71
N VAL A 73 6.64 12.48 6.93
CA VAL A 73 6.40 12.41 5.49
C VAL A 73 7.70 12.19 4.74
N LYS A 74 7.71 11.19 3.86
CA LYS A 74 8.81 10.86 2.96
C LYS A 74 8.29 10.86 1.53
N ILE A 75 8.69 11.85 0.76
CA ILE A 75 8.37 11.92 -0.67
C ILE A 75 9.45 11.17 -1.42
N ILE A 76 9.06 10.22 -2.24
CA ILE A 76 9.95 9.36 -3.02
C ILE A 76 9.62 9.57 -4.50
N ALA A 77 10.61 10.03 -5.26
CA ALA A 77 10.46 10.20 -6.69
C ALA A 77 10.31 8.84 -7.39
N ARG A 78 9.49 8.81 -8.43
CA ARG A 78 9.27 7.60 -9.24
C ARG A 78 10.58 7.02 -9.79
N SER A 79 11.50 7.88 -10.21
CA SER A 79 12.80 7.48 -10.75
C SER A 79 13.63 6.63 -9.79
N ASN A 80 13.41 6.75 -8.47
CA ASN A 80 14.09 5.92 -7.46
C ASN A 80 13.74 4.43 -7.57
N PHE A 81 12.61 4.11 -8.18
CA PHE A 81 12.14 2.74 -8.37
C PHE A 81 12.35 2.21 -9.79
N GLY A 82 12.68 3.08 -10.73
CA GLY A 82 12.64 2.79 -12.14
C GLY A 82 11.34 3.24 -12.80
N SER A 83 11.34 3.32 -14.11
CA SER A 83 10.15 3.67 -14.89
C SER A 83 10.12 2.86 -16.17
N ASP A 84 8.94 2.37 -16.52
CA ASP A 84 8.68 1.73 -17.81
C ASP A 84 7.53 2.50 -18.49
N PRO A 85 7.78 3.14 -19.63
CA PRO A 85 6.77 3.91 -20.34
C PRO A 85 5.63 3.04 -20.92
N SER A 86 5.83 1.72 -21.00
CA SER A 86 4.79 0.77 -21.45
C SER A 86 3.73 0.49 -20.37
N LEU A 87 4.02 0.83 -19.11
CA LEU A 87 3.04 0.67 -18.04
C LEU A 87 1.97 1.76 -18.12
N ASP A 88 0.72 1.34 -18.23
CA ASP A 88 -0.41 2.26 -18.03
C ASP A 88 -0.46 2.83 -16.60
N GLY A 89 -1.25 3.88 -16.41
CA GLY A 89 -1.34 4.57 -15.13
C GLY A 89 -1.85 3.67 -13.99
N TRP A 90 -2.71 2.68 -14.28
CA TRP A 90 -3.22 1.76 -13.26
C TRP A 90 -2.14 0.76 -12.83
N ARG A 91 -1.46 0.12 -13.79
CA ARG A 91 -0.41 -0.87 -13.51
C ARG A 91 0.76 -0.24 -12.76
N SER A 92 1.23 0.92 -13.22
CA SER A 92 2.31 1.64 -12.54
C SER A 92 1.94 2.04 -11.12
N GLN A 93 0.69 2.45 -10.88
CA GLN A 93 0.19 2.74 -9.53
C GLN A 93 0.27 1.50 -8.62
N GLN A 94 -0.14 0.31 -9.10
CA GLN A 94 -0.05 -0.92 -8.29
C GLN A 94 1.40 -1.29 -7.98
N LEU A 95 2.30 -1.18 -8.96
CA LEU A 95 3.73 -1.43 -8.77
C LEU A 95 4.31 -0.52 -7.69
N TYR A 96 4.08 0.80 -7.80
CA TYR A 96 4.64 1.73 -6.82
C TYR A 96 4.03 1.59 -5.42
N LYS A 97 2.78 1.14 -5.29
CA LYS A 97 2.21 0.76 -3.98
C LYS A 97 3.02 -0.36 -3.34
N LEU A 98 3.38 -1.40 -4.08
CA LEU A 98 4.21 -2.50 -3.58
C LEU A 98 5.63 -2.04 -3.24
N LEU A 99 6.25 -1.24 -4.11
CA LEU A 99 7.61 -0.74 -3.88
C LEU A 99 7.68 0.23 -2.69
N LEU A 100 6.65 1.07 -2.47
CA LEU A 100 6.53 1.87 -1.25
C LEU A 100 6.34 1.01 -0.01
N ALA A 101 5.50 -0.03 -0.08
CA ALA A 101 5.30 -0.95 1.03
C ALA A 101 6.61 -1.71 1.37
N ASN A 102 7.46 -1.98 0.38
CA ASN A 102 8.80 -2.54 0.59
C ASN A 102 9.77 -1.58 1.30
N GLN A 103 9.52 -0.27 1.27
CA GLN A 103 10.29 0.74 2.02
C GLN A 103 9.75 0.96 3.43
N ALA A 104 8.56 0.45 3.74
CA ALA A 104 7.91 0.65 5.02
C ALA A 104 8.71 0.00 6.16
N GLN A 105 8.68 0.62 7.33
CA GLN A 105 9.43 0.18 8.52
C GLN A 105 8.52 -0.45 9.57
N SER A 106 7.25 -0.08 9.59
CA SER A 106 6.26 -0.69 10.47
C SER A 106 5.85 -2.07 9.99
N LYS A 107 5.36 -2.92 10.90
CA LYS A 107 4.86 -4.27 10.57
C LYS A 107 3.77 -4.26 9.51
N TRP A 108 2.95 -3.21 9.52
CA TRP A 108 1.83 -3.00 8.59
C TRP A 108 1.90 -1.64 7.95
N SER A 109 1.53 -1.55 6.68
CA SER A 109 1.35 -0.30 5.97
C SER A 109 -0.05 -0.18 5.38
N LEU A 110 -0.70 0.96 5.68
CA LEU A 110 -2.02 1.30 5.17
C LEU A 110 -1.87 1.97 3.81
N CYS A 111 -2.38 1.31 2.78
CA CYS A 111 -2.40 1.85 1.42
C CYS A 111 -3.65 2.71 1.22
N LEU A 112 -3.44 3.95 0.82
CA LEU A 112 -4.48 4.90 0.47
C LEU A 112 -4.28 5.37 -0.98
N ASP A 113 -5.37 5.57 -1.70
CA ASP A 113 -5.32 6.37 -2.92
C ASP A 113 -5.34 7.86 -2.57
N SER A 114 -4.75 8.72 -3.38
CA SER A 114 -4.75 10.17 -3.19
C SER A 114 -6.15 10.78 -2.96
N LYS A 115 -7.19 10.12 -3.46
CA LYS A 115 -8.61 10.51 -3.34
C LYS A 115 -9.29 10.04 -2.06
N THR A 116 -8.57 9.28 -1.21
CA THR A 116 -9.13 8.71 0.02
C THR A 116 -8.96 9.67 1.18
N CYS A 117 -10.06 10.06 1.83
CA CYS A 117 -10.06 10.93 3.01
C CYS A 117 -10.80 10.26 4.16
N PHE A 118 -10.32 10.46 5.37
CA PHE A 118 -11.05 10.10 6.58
C PHE A 118 -12.14 11.14 6.85
N VAL A 119 -13.35 10.69 7.18
CA VAL A 119 -14.50 11.57 7.45
C VAL A 119 -14.93 11.54 8.91
N GLN A 120 -14.32 10.66 9.70
CA GLN A 120 -14.55 10.52 11.14
C GLN A 120 -13.32 9.90 11.81
N LYS A 121 -13.26 10.04 13.15
CA LYS A 121 -12.16 9.44 13.93
C LYS A 121 -12.06 7.94 13.68
N LEU A 122 -10.84 7.50 13.35
CA LEU A 122 -10.54 6.10 13.18
C LEU A 122 -10.58 5.39 14.54
N ASP A 123 -11.39 4.35 14.63
CA ASP A 123 -11.27 3.41 15.74
C ASP A 123 -10.11 2.45 15.46
N TRP A 124 -8.99 2.69 16.12
CA TRP A 124 -7.80 1.84 15.99
C TRP A 124 -8.09 0.37 16.27
N ASN A 125 -8.99 0.08 17.23
CA ASN A 125 -9.32 -1.28 17.61
C ASN A 125 -10.14 -2.01 16.53
N SER A 126 -10.75 -1.28 15.61
CA SER A 126 -11.48 -1.88 14.49
C SER A 126 -10.56 -2.37 13.37
N LEU A 127 -9.31 -1.88 13.29
CA LEU A 127 -8.36 -2.29 12.26
C LEU A 127 -7.77 -3.67 12.50
N PHE A 128 -7.66 -4.09 13.76
CA PHE A 128 -6.95 -5.32 14.13
C PHE A 128 -7.77 -6.17 15.11
N ASP A 129 -7.71 -7.49 14.92
CA ASP A 129 -8.22 -8.43 15.89
C ASP A 129 -7.32 -8.53 17.15
N GLN A 130 -7.71 -9.37 18.10
CA GLN A 130 -6.96 -9.56 19.34
C GLN A 130 -5.58 -10.19 19.13
N LEU A 131 -5.37 -10.85 17.99
CA LEU A 131 -4.10 -11.46 17.61
C LEU A 131 -3.21 -10.52 16.76
N GLY A 132 -3.63 -9.26 16.57
CA GLY A 132 -2.91 -8.28 15.76
C GLY A 132 -2.96 -8.56 14.25
N ARG A 133 -3.94 -9.32 13.79
CA ARG A 133 -4.24 -9.54 12.39
C ARG A 133 -5.21 -8.46 11.92
N VAL A 134 -5.05 -8.04 10.68
CA VAL A 134 -5.93 -7.02 10.10
C VAL A 134 -7.34 -7.55 9.92
N ASN A 135 -8.33 -6.77 10.35
CA ASN A 135 -9.74 -7.06 10.13
C ASN A 135 -10.12 -6.71 8.69
N PHE A 136 -10.05 -7.68 7.80
CA PHE A 136 -10.56 -7.54 6.45
C PHE A 136 -11.94 -8.17 6.29
N LYS A 137 -12.79 -7.53 5.51
CA LYS A 137 -13.95 -8.21 4.96
C LYS A 137 -13.46 -9.11 3.83
N HIS A 138 -13.65 -10.41 3.98
CA HIS A 138 -13.49 -11.35 2.89
C HIS A 138 -14.58 -11.07 1.85
N LEU A 139 -14.16 -10.71 0.65
CA LEU A 139 -15.06 -10.64 -0.49
C LEU A 139 -14.84 -11.88 -1.36
N PRO A 140 -15.89 -12.43 -1.97
CA PRO A 140 -15.72 -13.48 -2.96
C PRO A 140 -14.80 -12.99 -4.08
N THR A 141 -13.91 -13.85 -4.53
CA THR A 141 -13.08 -13.55 -5.71
C THR A 141 -14.00 -13.34 -6.90
N ILE A 142 -13.93 -12.18 -7.50
CA ILE A 142 -14.66 -11.93 -8.76
C ILE A 142 -13.90 -12.57 -9.93
N ASN A 143 -14.63 -13.00 -10.96
CA ASN A 143 -14.05 -13.70 -12.11
C ASN A 143 -12.85 -12.98 -12.75
N ALA A 144 -12.84 -11.65 -12.71
CA ALA A 144 -11.74 -10.84 -13.23
C ALA A 144 -10.37 -11.10 -12.54
N PHE A 145 -10.34 -11.70 -11.36
CA PHE A 145 -9.11 -11.97 -10.61
C PHE A 145 -8.76 -13.47 -10.51
N LEU A 146 -9.58 -14.35 -11.07
CA LEU A 146 -9.29 -15.78 -11.08
C LEU A 146 -8.00 -16.12 -11.84
N SER A 147 -7.73 -15.43 -12.94
CA SER A 147 -6.48 -15.62 -13.71
C SER A 147 -5.25 -15.23 -12.88
N ALA A 148 -5.34 -14.16 -12.10
CA ALA A 148 -4.27 -13.73 -11.20
C ALA A 148 -4.06 -14.75 -10.06
N GLN A 149 -5.14 -15.32 -9.52
CA GLN A 149 -5.06 -16.40 -8.53
C GLN A 149 -4.33 -17.61 -9.09
N TYR A 150 -4.74 -18.13 -10.26
CA TYR A 150 -4.09 -19.26 -10.90
C TYR A 150 -2.61 -19.00 -11.18
N PHE A 151 -2.29 -17.81 -11.68
CA PHE A 151 -0.90 -17.42 -11.89
C PHE A 151 -0.08 -17.45 -10.59
N ILE A 152 -0.60 -16.93 -9.49
CA ILE A 152 0.06 -16.95 -8.18
C ILE A 152 0.25 -18.38 -7.68
N GLU A 153 -0.78 -19.20 -7.77
CA GLU A 153 -0.73 -20.61 -7.34
C GLU A 153 0.32 -21.40 -8.13
N GLU A 154 0.37 -21.20 -9.44
CA GLU A 154 1.35 -21.83 -10.32
C GLU A 154 2.76 -21.33 -10.08
N TYR A 155 2.96 -20.01 -10.02
CA TYR A 155 4.29 -19.42 -9.85
C TYR A 155 4.93 -19.78 -8.50
N PHE A 156 4.17 -19.67 -7.41
CA PHE A 156 4.67 -19.94 -6.07
C PHE A 156 4.49 -21.39 -5.61
N GLN A 157 3.89 -22.25 -6.43
CA GLN A 157 3.57 -23.65 -6.10
C GLN A 157 2.81 -23.78 -4.77
N ILE A 158 1.82 -22.92 -4.57
CA ILE A 158 0.97 -22.88 -3.38
C ILE A 158 -0.49 -23.07 -3.76
N SER A 159 -1.34 -23.38 -2.79
CA SER A 159 -2.79 -23.35 -2.96
C SER A 159 -3.35 -22.14 -2.19
N CYS A 160 -4.13 -21.33 -2.86
CA CYS A 160 -4.80 -20.14 -2.31
C CYS A 160 -6.32 -20.38 -2.28
N PRO A 161 -6.86 -21.19 -1.34
CA PRO A 161 -8.29 -21.51 -1.30
C PRO A 161 -9.17 -20.29 -1.02
N HIS A 162 -8.59 -19.24 -0.47
CA HIS A 162 -9.27 -17.99 -0.16
C HIS A 162 -8.48 -16.83 -0.73
N VAL A 163 -9.02 -16.18 -1.73
CA VAL A 163 -8.48 -14.93 -2.24
C VAL A 163 -9.21 -13.78 -1.57
N LEU A 164 -8.43 -12.86 -1.00
CA LEU A 164 -8.98 -11.57 -0.62
C LEU A 164 -9.32 -10.86 -1.92
N GLY A 165 -10.58 -10.80 -2.25
CA GLY A 165 -11.03 -9.96 -3.35
C GLY A 165 -10.57 -8.52 -3.11
N PRO A 166 -10.22 -7.77 -4.16
CA PRO A 166 -9.84 -6.38 -4.01
C PRO A 166 -11.04 -5.60 -3.51
N GLY A 167 -11.08 -5.40 -2.21
CA GLY A 167 -12.11 -4.62 -1.55
C GLY A 167 -11.98 -3.12 -1.80
N GLY A 168 -11.11 -2.72 -2.73
CA GLY A 168 -10.77 -1.32 -2.93
C GLY A 168 -9.87 -0.78 -1.82
N VAL A 169 -9.47 0.48 -1.95
CA VAL A 169 -8.76 1.19 -0.88
C VAL A 169 -9.75 1.70 0.18
N PRO A 170 -9.34 1.77 1.45
CA PRO A 170 -8.02 1.44 2.00
C PRO A 170 -7.80 -0.07 2.15
N PHE A 171 -6.54 -0.51 2.02
CA PHE A 171 -6.14 -1.88 2.36
C PHE A 171 -4.76 -1.88 3.06
N MET A 172 -4.42 -3.00 3.73
CA MET A 172 -3.20 -3.09 4.52
C MET A 172 -2.25 -4.10 3.89
N PHE A 173 -0.98 -3.73 3.76
CA PHE A 173 0.09 -4.66 3.45
C PHE A 173 0.79 -5.13 4.74
N HIS A 174 1.10 -6.42 4.81
CA HIS A 174 2.05 -6.94 5.80
C HIS A 174 3.46 -6.75 5.24
N THR A 175 4.19 -5.82 5.82
CA THR A 175 5.50 -5.36 5.30
C THR A 175 6.48 -6.51 5.06
N THR A 176 6.61 -7.44 6.03
CA THR A 176 7.51 -8.59 5.85
C THR A 176 7.12 -9.47 4.66
N THR A 177 5.81 -9.64 4.40
CA THR A 177 5.35 -10.41 3.23
C THR A 177 5.68 -9.71 1.92
N VAL A 178 5.51 -8.38 1.87
CA VAL A 178 5.89 -7.61 0.67
C VAL A 178 7.40 -7.66 0.45
N ASN A 179 8.20 -7.47 1.52
CA ASN A 179 9.66 -7.54 1.44
C ASN A 179 10.11 -8.91 0.93
N PHE A 180 9.54 -9.99 1.48
CA PHE A 180 9.82 -11.35 1.03
C PHE A 180 9.50 -11.52 -0.45
N MET A 181 8.29 -11.13 -0.88
CA MET A 181 7.88 -11.23 -2.28
C MET A 181 8.82 -10.45 -3.21
N VAL A 182 9.18 -9.22 -2.86
CA VAL A 182 10.08 -8.38 -3.68
C VAL A 182 11.50 -8.97 -3.74
N SER A 183 11.97 -9.59 -2.65
CA SER A 183 13.31 -10.20 -2.60
C SER A 183 13.41 -11.55 -3.31
N GLU A 184 12.35 -12.36 -3.26
CA GLU A 184 12.35 -13.71 -3.85
C GLU A 184 12.10 -13.71 -5.37
N ILE A 185 11.49 -12.65 -5.89
CA ILE A 185 11.25 -12.54 -7.33
C ILE A 185 12.44 -11.78 -7.95
N PRO A 186 13.31 -12.45 -8.72
CA PRO A 186 14.43 -11.79 -9.38
C PRO A 186 13.93 -10.65 -10.28
N ASP A 187 14.56 -9.49 -10.17
CA ASP A 187 14.18 -8.30 -10.93
C ASP A 187 12.68 -8.02 -10.87
N PHE A 188 12.16 -7.87 -9.65
CA PHE A 188 10.74 -7.71 -9.37
C PHE A 188 10.07 -6.65 -10.23
N PHE A 189 10.77 -5.55 -10.52
CA PHE A 189 10.23 -4.47 -11.36
C PHE A 189 9.86 -5.00 -12.76
N ASN A 190 10.82 -5.60 -13.46
CA ASN A 190 10.59 -6.14 -14.81
C ASN A 190 9.63 -7.34 -14.77
N PHE A 191 9.72 -8.19 -13.76
CA PHE A 191 8.76 -9.26 -13.55
C PHE A 191 7.32 -8.73 -13.50
N PHE A 192 7.08 -7.67 -12.70
CA PHE A 192 5.77 -7.05 -12.59
C PHE A 192 5.32 -6.48 -13.95
N CYS A 193 6.19 -5.74 -14.63
CA CYS A 193 5.89 -5.15 -15.94
C CYS A 193 5.45 -6.17 -16.98
N GLN A 194 6.04 -7.35 -16.96
CA GLN A 194 5.77 -8.41 -17.94
C GLN A 194 4.53 -9.26 -17.61
N ASN A 195 4.24 -9.46 -16.32
CA ASN A 195 3.26 -10.47 -15.89
C ASN A 195 1.96 -9.88 -15.32
N VAL A 196 1.97 -8.65 -14.83
CA VAL A 196 0.76 -8.01 -14.31
C VAL A 196 0.06 -7.23 -15.42
N LYS A 197 -1.19 -7.61 -15.69
CA LYS A 197 -2.02 -6.98 -16.72
C LYS A 197 -3.04 -6.04 -16.10
N SER A 198 -3.47 -5.08 -16.87
CA SER A 198 -4.59 -4.21 -16.53
C SER A 198 -5.89 -5.03 -16.53
N PRO A 199 -6.88 -4.70 -15.67
CA PRO A 199 -8.19 -5.39 -15.69
C PRO A 199 -8.94 -5.31 -17.03
N ASN A 200 -8.49 -4.44 -17.94
CA ASN A 200 -9.10 -4.25 -19.26
C ASN A 200 -8.30 -4.96 -20.39
N GLU A 201 -7.21 -5.62 -20.08
CA GLU A 201 -6.43 -6.46 -20.97
C GLU A 201 -6.78 -7.95 -20.79
#